data_de4a65a454f766ee09bb704a4982cf2f
#
_entry.id   de4a65a454f766ee09bb704a4982cf2f
#
_cell.length_a   1.000
_cell.length_b   1.000
_cell.length_c   1.000
_cell.angle_alpha   90.00
_cell.angle_beta   90.00
_cell.angle_gamma   90.00
#
_symmetry.space_group_name_H-M   'P 1'
#
loop_
_entity.id
_entity.type
_entity.pdbx_description
1 polymer ?
#
loop_
_entity_poly.entity_id
_entity_poly.type
_entity_poly.pdbx_seq_one_letter_code
_entity_poly.pdbx_strand_id
1 'polypeptide(L)'
;MKIRHKIISMITAIIFLAGMFSVIPLTAAAYGTYGNLTYNTYDSDGDGVYDYLTIANCAQPVTEVEIPAEIDGVPVTEIQQYAFGGCNNLKNVIIPDRVVKIGKYAFYDCRSLKEITIPESVASIDNCAFKNCSVLETVLIKNPECEIYDSADTIFNNLIFDEETGEDFNCFNGTIYGYENSTAQAYAEKYGYNFKLFVQGDISKNDLIDLYDAIEVVKYIMKIRTFTETDKQFADFTGNGVVDLYDAIEIARTLI
;
A
#
# COMPACT_ATOMS: atom_id res chain seq x y z
N MET A 1 -9.14 -3.11 -34.64
CA MET A 1 -8.98 -4.54 -34.39
C MET A 1 -7.80 -4.68 -33.44
N LYS A 2 -8.07 -4.75 -32.13
CA LYS A 2 -7.02 -4.85 -31.09
C LYS A 2 -6.55 -6.29 -31.01
N ILE A 3 -5.29 -6.53 -31.32
CA ILE A 3 -4.64 -7.81 -31.17
C ILE A 3 -4.39 -8.01 -29.67
N ARG A 4 -5.22 -8.79 -28.99
CA ARG A 4 -4.99 -9.24 -27.63
C ARG A 4 -3.89 -10.31 -27.68
N HIS A 5 -2.74 -10.01 -27.08
CA HIS A 5 -1.66 -10.99 -26.95
C HIS A 5 -2.10 -12.03 -25.92
N LYS A 6 -2.40 -13.24 -26.41
CA LYS A 6 -2.58 -14.40 -25.54
C LYS A 6 -1.21 -14.78 -24.99
N ILE A 7 -1.06 -14.72 -23.68
CA ILE A 7 0.06 -15.38 -22.99
C ILE A 7 -0.19 -16.89 -23.10
N ILE A 8 0.47 -17.52 -24.07
CA ILE A 8 0.46 -18.98 -24.20
C ILE A 8 1.43 -19.50 -23.15
N SER A 9 0.91 -19.97 -22.04
CA SER A 9 1.67 -20.77 -21.09
C SER A 9 2.21 -22.01 -21.81
N MET A 10 3.54 -22.14 -21.88
CA MET A 10 4.23 -23.31 -22.41
C MET A 10 4.17 -24.48 -21.41
N ILE A 11 2.97 -24.96 -21.09
CA ILE A 11 2.77 -26.28 -20.45
C ILE A 11 1.55 -26.94 -21.10
N THR A 12 1.67 -27.25 -22.38
CA THR A 12 0.76 -28.17 -23.03
C THR A 12 1.54 -29.08 -23.98
N ALA A 13 2.23 -30.03 -23.44
CA ALA A 13 2.53 -31.27 -24.17
C ALA A 13 2.81 -32.34 -23.14
N ILE A 14 1.92 -33.25 -23.07
CA ILE A 14 1.94 -34.67 -22.69
C ILE A 14 0.67 -34.91 -21.87
N ILE A 15 -0.33 -35.41 -22.56
CA ILE A 15 -1.15 -36.60 -22.26
C ILE A 15 -2.38 -36.55 -23.16
N PHE A 16 -2.21 -37.07 -24.35
CA PHE A 16 -3.34 -37.58 -25.11
C PHE A 16 -3.16 -39.09 -25.15
N LEU A 17 -3.75 -39.83 -24.22
CA LEU A 17 -4.24 -41.19 -24.42
C LEU A 17 -5.13 -41.64 -23.25
N ALA A 18 -6.35 -42.04 -23.64
CA ALA A 18 -7.27 -42.92 -22.93
C ALA A 18 -8.18 -42.33 -21.83
N GLY A 19 -9.43 -42.09 -22.19
CA GLY A 19 -10.57 -42.57 -21.43
C GLY A 19 -11.03 -41.76 -20.23
N MET A 20 -12.19 -41.10 -20.38
CA MET A 20 -13.11 -40.73 -19.31
C MET A 20 -12.47 -40.16 -18.02
N PHE A 21 -12.17 -38.88 -18.04
CA PHE A 21 -12.08 -38.11 -16.81
C PHE A 21 -12.99 -36.90 -16.96
N SER A 22 -13.91 -36.75 -15.99
CA SER A 22 -14.59 -35.51 -15.72
C SER A 22 -13.54 -34.41 -15.71
N VAL A 23 -13.68 -33.43 -16.59
CA VAL A 23 -12.84 -32.23 -16.60
C VAL A 23 -13.16 -31.47 -15.30
N ILE A 24 -12.39 -31.72 -14.26
CA ILE A 24 -12.24 -30.78 -13.18
C ILE A 24 -11.52 -29.59 -13.86
N PRO A 25 -12.09 -28.40 -13.92
CA PRO A 25 -11.35 -27.26 -14.39
C PRO A 25 -10.18 -27.08 -13.42
N LEU A 26 -9.00 -27.51 -13.83
CA LEU A 26 -7.76 -27.13 -13.21
C LEU A 26 -7.60 -25.66 -13.56
N THR A 27 -8.13 -24.78 -12.71
CA THR A 27 -7.77 -23.37 -12.70
C THR A 27 -6.29 -23.34 -12.36
N ALA A 28 -5.45 -23.49 -13.36
CA ALA A 28 -4.02 -23.32 -13.21
C ALA A 28 -3.84 -21.82 -12.87
N ALA A 29 -3.64 -21.53 -11.59
CA ALA A 29 -3.13 -20.25 -11.20
C ALA A 29 -1.80 -20.09 -11.93
N ALA A 30 -1.80 -19.35 -13.04
CA ALA A 30 -0.56 -18.98 -13.69
C ALA A 30 0.11 -17.94 -12.80
N TYR A 31 1.43 -18.05 -12.68
CA TYR A 31 2.23 -17.03 -11.99
C TYR A 31 3.17 -16.38 -13.00
N GLY A 32 3.51 -15.13 -12.75
CA GLY A 32 4.43 -14.37 -13.58
C GLY A 32 5.37 -13.52 -12.74
N THR A 33 6.27 -12.83 -13.43
CA THR A 33 7.19 -11.87 -12.82
C THR A 33 7.11 -10.53 -13.53
N TYR A 34 7.20 -9.45 -12.76
CA TYR A 34 7.29 -8.08 -13.26
C TYR A 34 8.38 -7.36 -12.45
N GLY A 35 9.54 -7.13 -13.05
CA GLY A 35 10.70 -6.63 -12.32
C GLY A 35 11.06 -7.56 -11.16
N ASN A 36 11.05 -7.02 -9.94
CA ASN A 36 11.30 -7.76 -8.71
C ASN A 36 10.04 -8.40 -8.11
N LEU A 37 8.89 -8.24 -8.73
CA LEU A 37 7.62 -8.76 -8.23
C LEU A 37 7.28 -10.10 -8.88
N THR A 38 6.75 -11.02 -8.07
CA THR A 38 6.06 -12.23 -8.55
C THR A 38 4.57 -12.05 -8.30
N TYR A 39 3.74 -12.43 -9.25
CA TYR A 39 2.30 -12.30 -9.14
C TYR A 39 1.59 -13.59 -9.52
N ASN A 40 0.39 -13.77 -8.99
CA ASN A 40 -0.56 -14.80 -9.40
C ASN A 40 -1.68 -14.19 -10.24
N THR A 41 -2.20 -14.96 -11.20
CA THR A 41 -3.31 -14.57 -12.05
C THR A 41 -4.56 -15.32 -11.65
N TYR A 42 -5.71 -14.66 -11.75
CA TYR A 42 -7.00 -15.23 -11.42
C TYR A 42 -8.00 -14.99 -12.55
N ASP A 43 -8.68 -16.08 -12.91
CA ASP A 43 -9.80 -16.14 -13.83
C ASP A 43 -11.01 -16.58 -12.97
N SER A 44 -11.85 -15.63 -12.60
CA SER A 44 -12.91 -15.83 -11.59
C SER A 44 -14.20 -16.43 -12.19
N ASP A 45 -14.41 -16.27 -13.51
CA ASP A 45 -15.59 -16.77 -14.20
C ASP A 45 -15.31 -17.98 -15.09
N GLY A 46 -14.02 -18.34 -15.29
CA GLY A 46 -13.59 -19.51 -16.02
C GLY A 46 -13.66 -19.36 -17.54
N ASP A 47 -13.66 -18.15 -18.06
CA ASP A 47 -13.74 -17.87 -19.50
C ASP A 47 -12.37 -17.99 -20.21
N GLY A 48 -11.30 -18.21 -19.45
CA GLY A 48 -9.92 -18.33 -19.91
C GLY A 48 -9.21 -16.98 -20.08
N VAL A 49 -9.80 -15.88 -19.58
CA VAL A 49 -9.22 -14.56 -19.50
C VAL A 49 -8.99 -14.23 -18.04
N TYR A 50 -7.82 -13.68 -17.70
CA TYR A 50 -7.56 -13.30 -16.32
C TYR A 50 -8.25 -11.98 -15.97
N ASP A 51 -9.00 -11.99 -14.85
CA ASP A 51 -9.77 -10.84 -14.36
C ASP A 51 -8.90 -9.92 -13.50
N TYR A 52 -8.01 -10.51 -12.69
CA TYR A 52 -7.13 -9.76 -11.80
C TYR A 52 -5.85 -10.51 -11.46
N LEU A 53 -4.91 -9.75 -10.94
CA LEU A 53 -3.61 -10.23 -10.44
C LEU A 53 -3.46 -9.90 -8.95
N THR A 54 -2.63 -10.70 -8.28
CA THR A 54 -2.24 -10.43 -6.90
C THR A 54 -0.72 -10.50 -6.76
N ILE A 55 -0.11 -9.57 -6.03
CA ILE A 55 1.33 -9.61 -5.75
C ILE A 55 1.59 -10.68 -4.70
N ALA A 56 2.36 -11.69 -5.08
CA ALA A 56 2.64 -12.87 -4.27
C ALA A 56 3.97 -12.79 -3.53
N ASN A 57 4.97 -12.15 -4.15
CA ASN A 57 6.30 -12.02 -3.54
C ASN A 57 7.11 -10.89 -4.19
N CYS A 58 8.03 -10.33 -3.43
CA CYS A 58 9.03 -9.38 -3.89
C CYS A 58 10.44 -9.95 -3.70
N ALA A 59 11.19 -10.11 -4.80
CA ALA A 59 12.55 -10.61 -4.76
C ALA A 59 13.51 -9.58 -4.13
N GLN A 60 14.39 -10.05 -3.26
CA GLN A 60 15.37 -9.21 -2.58
C GLN A 60 16.76 -9.31 -3.21
N PRO A 61 17.64 -8.30 -3.03
CA PRO A 61 17.41 -7.05 -2.27
C PRO A 61 16.68 -6.00 -3.11
N VAL A 62 15.74 -5.27 -2.47
CA VAL A 62 15.02 -4.17 -3.09
C VAL A 62 14.93 -3.00 -2.11
N THR A 63 15.10 -1.76 -2.59
CA THR A 63 15.04 -0.54 -1.78
C THR A 63 13.79 0.30 -2.05
N GLU A 64 13.27 0.21 -3.26
CA GLU A 64 12.10 0.95 -3.72
C GLU A 64 11.29 0.06 -4.65
N VAL A 65 9.99 0.08 -4.52
CA VAL A 65 9.04 -0.67 -5.38
C VAL A 65 7.87 0.21 -5.73
N GLU A 66 7.59 0.31 -7.01
CA GLU A 66 6.32 0.79 -7.52
C GLU A 66 5.53 -0.44 -7.99
N ILE A 67 4.42 -0.73 -7.30
CA ILE A 67 3.53 -1.81 -7.71
C ILE A 67 2.73 -1.29 -8.91
N PRO A 68 2.77 -1.96 -10.07
CA PRO A 68 2.00 -1.51 -11.23
C PRO A 68 0.49 -1.65 -10.98
N ALA A 69 -0.29 -0.69 -11.45
CA ALA A 69 -1.75 -0.76 -11.35
C ALA A 69 -2.33 -1.91 -12.20
N GLU A 70 -1.61 -2.29 -13.28
CA GLU A 70 -1.96 -3.40 -14.15
C GLU A 70 -0.70 -4.01 -14.78
N ILE A 71 -0.74 -5.30 -15.09
CA ILE A 71 0.30 -6.00 -15.85
C ILE A 71 -0.38 -6.64 -17.06
N ASP A 72 0.10 -6.33 -18.25
CA ASP A 72 -0.48 -6.79 -19.53
C ASP A 72 -2.00 -6.47 -19.68
N GLY A 73 -2.45 -5.37 -19.08
CA GLY A 73 -3.83 -4.92 -19.09
C GLY A 73 -4.74 -5.61 -18.07
N VAL A 74 -4.18 -6.45 -17.18
CA VAL A 74 -4.91 -7.11 -16.09
C VAL A 74 -4.62 -6.36 -14.78
N PRO A 75 -5.65 -5.91 -14.03
CA PRO A 75 -5.48 -5.11 -12.83
C PRO A 75 -4.83 -5.88 -11.68
N VAL A 76 -3.97 -5.19 -10.92
CA VAL A 76 -3.40 -5.69 -9.64
C VAL A 76 -4.34 -5.26 -8.51
N THR A 77 -4.94 -6.22 -7.81
CA THR A 77 -5.98 -5.94 -6.80
C THR A 77 -5.64 -6.32 -5.38
N GLU A 78 -4.62 -7.14 -5.15
CA GLU A 78 -4.26 -7.58 -3.80
C GLU A 78 -2.74 -7.69 -3.62
N ILE A 79 -2.26 -7.33 -2.45
CA ILE A 79 -0.93 -7.68 -1.93
C ILE A 79 -1.12 -8.88 -1.02
N GLN A 80 -0.63 -10.04 -1.44
CA GLN A 80 -0.84 -11.31 -0.74
C GLN A 80 -0.09 -11.40 0.59
N GLN A 81 -0.41 -12.46 1.32
CA GLN A 81 0.28 -12.81 2.56
C GLN A 81 1.79 -12.94 2.32
N TYR A 82 2.59 -12.26 3.15
CA TYR A 82 4.05 -12.21 3.09
C TYR A 82 4.66 -11.65 1.79
N ALA A 83 3.91 -11.00 0.92
CA ALA A 83 4.40 -10.53 -0.37
C ALA A 83 5.69 -9.69 -0.30
N PHE A 84 5.82 -8.85 0.73
CA PHE A 84 7.02 -8.08 1.07
C PHE A 84 7.63 -8.50 2.41
N GLY A 85 7.24 -9.66 2.95
CA GLY A 85 7.72 -10.14 4.23
C GLY A 85 9.24 -10.28 4.26
N GLY A 86 9.90 -9.62 5.23
CA GLY A 86 11.35 -9.64 5.36
C GLY A 86 12.10 -8.76 4.34
N CYS A 87 11.44 -7.86 3.59
CA CYS A 87 12.09 -6.90 2.71
C CYS A 87 12.82 -5.81 3.52
N ASN A 88 13.88 -6.22 4.22
CA ASN A 88 14.57 -5.39 5.22
C ASN A 88 15.21 -4.12 4.66
N ASN A 89 15.47 -4.05 3.36
CA ASN A 89 16.06 -2.90 2.69
C ASN A 89 15.01 -1.99 2.04
N LEU A 90 13.74 -2.39 2.02
CA LEU A 90 12.65 -1.64 1.40
C LEU A 90 12.41 -0.34 2.17
N LYS A 91 12.66 0.79 1.52
CA LYS A 91 12.51 2.14 2.08
C LYS A 91 11.22 2.80 1.63
N ASN A 92 10.80 2.48 0.39
CA ASN A 92 9.63 3.07 -0.24
C ASN A 92 8.86 2.02 -1.04
N VAL A 93 7.54 2.06 -0.95
CA VAL A 93 6.63 1.27 -1.77
C VAL A 93 5.44 2.13 -2.18
N ILE A 94 5.14 2.15 -3.47
CA ILE A 94 3.95 2.82 -4.01
C ILE A 94 2.91 1.75 -4.29
N ILE A 95 1.76 1.88 -3.62
CA ILE A 95 0.60 0.99 -3.78
C ILE A 95 -0.39 1.69 -4.72
N PRO A 96 -0.78 1.09 -5.86
CA PRO A 96 -1.66 1.73 -6.82
C PRO A 96 -3.14 1.72 -6.37
N ASP A 97 -3.93 2.64 -6.93
CA ASP A 97 -5.35 2.86 -6.61
C ASP A 97 -6.31 1.75 -7.12
N ARG A 98 -5.79 0.56 -7.38
CA ARG A 98 -6.58 -0.63 -7.72
C ARG A 98 -6.44 -1.75 -6.71
N VAL A 99 -5.48 -1.63 -5.79
CA VAL A 99 -5.32 -2.59 -4.70
C VAL A 99 -6.44 -2.41 -3.70
N VAL A 100 -7.20 -3.47 -3.46
CA VAL A 100 -8.35 -3.46 -2.51
C VAL A 100 -8.03 -4.16 -1.20
N LYS A 101 -6.93 -4.94 -1.15
CA LYS A 101 -6.57 -5.70 0.05
C LYS A 101 -5.07 -5.78 0.28
N ILE A 102 -4.67 -5.59 1.54
CA ILE A 102 -3.32 -5.86 2.05
C ILE A 102 -3.40 -7.07 2.97
N GLY A 103 -2.77 -8.17 2.54
CA GLY A 103 -2.85 -9.47 3.19
C GLY A 103 -2.06 -9.58 4.49
N LYS A 104 -2.28 -10.68 5.20
CA LYS A 104 -1.64 -11.01 6.46
C LYS A 104 -0.12 -11.03 6.32
N TYR A 105 0.62 -10.33 7.23
CA TYR A 105 2.08 -10.22 7.18
C TYR A 105 2.63 -9.65 5.87
N ALA A 106 1.86 -8.93 5.07
CA ALA A 106 2.28 -8.47 3.75
C ALA A 106 3.59 -7.67 3.77
N PHE A 107 3.79 -6.82 4.77
CA PHE A 107 5.01 -6.04 5.01
C PHE A 107 5.69 -6.40 6.34
N TYR A 108 5.52 -7.65 6.79
CA TYR A 108 6.17 -8.12 8.01
C TYR A 108 7.68 -7.94 7.95
N ASP A 109 8.28 -7.38 9.00
CA ASP A 109 9.74 -7.24 9.14
C ASP A 109 10.39 -6.36 8.06
N CYS A 110 9.66 -5.36 7.50
CA CYS A 110 10.22 -4.35 6.59
C CYS A 110 10.95 -3.26 7.39
N ARG A 111 12.16 -3.58 7.85
CA ARG A 111 12.90 -2.78 8.86
C ARG A 111 13.44 -1.44 8.37
N SER A 112 13.39 -1.15 7.06
CA SER A 112 13.81 0.12 6.49
C SER A 112 12.65 0.98 6.01
N LEU A 113 11.41 0.49 6.07
CA LEU A 113 10.20 1.19 5.64
C LEU A 113 9.85 2.25 6.68
N LYS A 114 10.02 3.54 6.31
CA LYS A 114 9.75 4.67 7.21
C LYS A 114 8.33 5.18 7.14
N GLU A 115 7.74 5.09 5.97
CA GLU A 115 6.39 5.58 5.74
C GLU A 115 5.67 4.71 4.73
N ILE A 116 4.35 4.71 4.80
CA ILE A 116 3.49 4.08 3.82
C ILE A 116 2.20 4.86 3.64
N THR A 117 1.78 5.00 2.38
CA THR A 117 0.47 5.50 2.02
C THR A 117 -0.40 4.34 1.56
N ILE A 118 -1.54 4.17 2.21
CA ILE A 118 -2.58 3.21 1.88
C ILE A 118 -3.64 3.96 1.07
N PRO A 119 -3.79 3.67 -0.23
CA PRO A 119 -4.71 4.39 -1.11
C PRO A 119 -6.18 4.17 -0.74
N GLU A 120 -7.04 5.03 -1.26
CA GLU A 120 -8.48 5.02 -1.01
C GLU A 120 -9.15 3.71 -1.46
N SER A 121 -8.58 3.02 -2.44
CA SER A 121 -9.07 1.74 -2.93
C SER A 121 -8.97 0.59 -1.93
N VAL A 122 -8.04 0.68 -0.95
CA VAL A 122 -7.81 -0.41 0.01
C VAL A 122 -8.95 -0.50 1.01
N ALA A 123 -9.76 -1.56 0.88
CA ALA A 123 -10.88 -1.83 1.76
C ALA A 123 -10.46 -2.57 3.04
N SER A 124 -9.34 -3.31 3.04
CA SER A 124 -8.91 -4.05 4.23
C SER A 124 -7.40 -4.21 4.37
N ILE A 125 -6.94 -4.17 5.63
CA ILE A 125 -5.58 -4.46 6.08
C ILE A 125 -5.67 -5.63 7.06
N ASP A 126 -5.06 -6.75 6.71
CA ASP A 126 -5.16 -7.99 7.48
C ASP A 126 -4.11 -8.06 8.62
N ASN A 127 -4.25 -9.08 9.45
CA ASN A 127 -3.48 -9.27 10.69
C ASN A 127 -1.97 -9.20 10.46
N CYS A 128 -1.27 -8.46 11.32
CA CYS A 128 0.19 -8.32 11.32
C CYS A 128 0.76 -7.76 10.00
N ALA A 129 -0.04 -7.04 9.21
CA ALA A 129 0.38 -6.56 7.90
C ALA A 129 1.67 -5.74 7.96
N PHE A 130 1.86 -4.91 8.98
CA PHE A 130 3.03 -4.06 9.22
C PHE A 130 3.76 -4.40 10.52
N LYS A 131 3.71 -5.67 10.94
CA LYS A 131 4.39 -6.11 12.16
C LYS A 131 5.91 -6.06 11.99
N ASN A 132 6.63 -5.56 13.00
CA ASN A 132 8.09 -5.42 13.07
C ASN A 132 8.69 -4.44 12.03
N CYS A 133 7.92 -3.48 11.53
CA CYS A 133 8.46 -2.38 10.72
C CYS A 133 9.15 -1.36 11.64
N SER A 134 10.34 -1.71 12.16
CA SER A 134 10.98 -1.04 13.31
C SER A 134 11.29 0.45 13.15
N VAL A 135 11.31 0.96 11.93
CA VAL A 135 11.52 2.39 11.64
C VAL A 135 10.30 3.06 11.03
N LEU A 136 9.13 2.41 11.04
CA LEU A 136 7.91 2.96 10.48
C LEU A 136 7.41 4.12 11.37
N GLU A 137 7.45 5.33 10.83
CA GLU A 137 7.10 6.58 11.51
C GLU A 137 5.75 7.12 11.07
N THR A 138 5.35 6.84 9.82
CA THR A 138 4.14 7.41 9.23
C THR A 138 3.33 6.37 8.48
N VAL A 139 2.05 6.28 8.81
CA VAL A 139 1.06 5.48 8.08
C VAL A 139 -0.10 6.39 7.69
N LEU A 140 -0.27 6.68 6.41
CA LEU A 140 -1.41 7.43 5.88
C LEU A 140 -2.44 6.47 5.33
N ILE A 141 -3.67 6.48 5.85
CA ILE A 141 -4.80 5.66 5.39
C ILE A 141 -5.85 6.57 4.78
N LYS A 142 -5.97 6.52 3.44
CA LYS A 142 -6.86 7.41 2.68
C LYS A 142 -8.30 6.91 2.58
N ASN A 143 -8.57 5.63 2.83
CA ASN A 143 -9.93 5.12 2.88
C ASN A 143 -10.49 5.25 4.31
N PRO A 144 -11.52 6.09 4.57
CA PRO A 144 -12.08 6.24 5.90
C PRO A 144 -12.77 4.98 6.43
N GLU A 145 -13.19 4.08 5.53
CA GLU A 145 -13.89 2.83 5.84
C GLU A 145 -12.96 1.59 5.77
N CYS A 146 -11.63 1.79 5.67
CA CYS A 146 -10.68 0.68 5.56
C CYS A 146 -10.73 -0.21 6.81
N GLU A 147 -11.14 -1.46 6.67
CA GLU A 147 -11.14 -2.42 7.77
C GLU A 147 -9.69 -2.76 8.18
N ILE A 148 -9.27 -2.32 9.36
CA ILE A 148 -7.96 -2.66 9.93
C ILE A 148 -8.17 -3.83 10.88
N TYR A 149 -7.46 -4.94 10.66
CA TYR A 149 -7.58 -6.11 11.54
C TYR A 149 -7.34 -5.72 13.00
N ASP A 150 -8.26 -6.13 13.86
CA ASP A 150 -8.34 -5.72 15.26
C ASP A 150 -7.27 -6.40 16.15
N SER A 151 -6.04 -5.93 15.99
CA SER A 151 -4.87 -6.35 16.78
C SER A 151 -3.83 -5.23 16.83
N ALA A 152 -3.22 -5.00 17.98
CA ALA A 152 -2.06 -4.10 18.13
C ALA A 152 -0.88 -4.51 17.23
N ASP A 153 -0.82 -5.77 16.83
CA ASP A 153 0.21 -6.31 15.95
C ASP A 153 0.05 -5.91 14.48
N THR A 154 -1.11 -5.34 14.08
CA THR A 154 -1.37 -5.04 12.67
C THR A 154 -0.50 -3.91 12.16
N ILE A 155 -0.33 -2.85 12.97
CA ILE A 155 0.62 -1.75 12.74
C ILE A 155 1.50 -1.66 13.97
N PHE A 156 2.76 -2.11 13.86
CA PHE A 156 3.62 -2.30 15.01
C PHE A 156 5.09 -2.06 14.66
N ASN A 157 5.78 -1.26 15.46
CA ASN A 157 7.20 -0.97 15.24
C ASN A 157 8.09 -1.15 16.47
N ASN A 158 7.52 -1.31 17.68
CA ASN A 158 8.30 -1.39 18.90
C ASN A 158 7.67 -2.29 19.97
N LEU A 159 8.50 -2.84 20.85
CA LEU A 159 8.09 -3.53 22.08
C LEU A 159 8.33 -2.61 23.26
N ILE A 160 7.34 -2.47 24.13
CA ILE A 160 7.48 -1.77 25.40
C ILE A 160 7.39 -2.81 26.50
N PHE A 161 8.39 -2.81 27.40
CA PHE A 161 8.35 -3.58 28.61
C PHE A 161 7.58 -2.81 29.68
N ASP A 162 6.55 -3.43 30.24
CA ASP A 162 5.79 -2.88 31.35
C ASP A 162 6.41 -3.38 32.67
N GLU A 163 7.01 -2.47 33.41
CA GLU A 163 7.66 -2.78 34.70
C GLU A 163 6.65 -3.18 35.79
N GLU A 164 5.38 -2.80 35.68
CA GLU A 164 4.34 -3.14 36.66
C GLU A 164 3.82 -4.57 36.46
N THR A 165 3.61 -4.97 35.19
CA THR A 165 3.09 -6.32 34.85
C THR A 165 4.20 -7.33 34.57
N GLY A 166 5.41 -6.87 34.22
CA GLY A 166 6.52 -7.72 33.79
C GLY A 166 6.33 -8.31 32.39
N GLU A 167 5.42 -7.76 31.58
CA GLU A 167 5.10 -8.25 30.25
C GLU A 167 5.53 -7.25 29.17
N ASP A 168 5.90 -7.77 27.99
CA ASP A 168 6.12 -6.98 26.80
C ASP A 168 4.81 -6.78 26.06
N PHE A 169 4.54 -5.56 25.60
CA PHE A 169 3.42 -5.29 24.70
C PHE A 169 3.85 -4.53 23.45
N ASN A 170 3.14 -4.83 22.37
CA ASN A 170 3.38 -4.24 21.06
C ASN A 170 2.86 -2.81 21.04
N CYS A 171 3.63 -1.89 20.47
CA CYS A 171 3.20 -0.51 20.26
C CYS A 171 3.64 0.04 18.92
N PHE A 172 2.99 1.12 18.52
CA PHE A 172 3.37 1.92 17.37
C PHE A 172 3.72 3.34 17.84
N ASN A 173 5.00 3.70 17.71
CA ASN A 173 5.52 5.02 18.14
C ASN A 173 5.44 6.09 17.05
N GLY A 174 4.95 5.73 15.86
CA GLY A 174 4.73 6.65 14.75
C GLY A 174 3.40 7.38 14.83
N THR A 175 2.99 7.97 13.72
CA THR A 175 1.71 8.66 13.57
C THR A 175 0.89 8.00 12.47
N ILE A 176 -0.36 7.70 12.78
CA ILE A 176 -1.38 7.28 11.81
C ILE A 176 -2.12 8.53 11.37
N TYR A 177 -2.14 8.77 10.06
CA TYR A 177 -2.93 9.84 9.44
C TYR A 177 -4.17 9.23 8.79
N GLY A 178 -5.29 9.92 8.89
CA GLY A 178 -6.57 9.51 8.32
C GLY A 178 -7.60 10.62 8.41
N TYR A 179 -8.84 10.30 8.08
CA TYR A 179 -9.94 11.25 8.17
C TYR A 179 -10.62 11.19 9.54
N GLU A 180 -11.31 12.28 9.88
CA GLU A 180 -12.13 12.35 11.08
C GLU A 180 -13.21 11.26 11.07
N ASN A 181 -13.44 10.61 12.22
CA ASN A 181 -14.37 9.49 12.39
C ASN A 181 -14.08 8.26 11.51
N SER A 182 -12.86 8.12 10.99
CA SER A 182 -12.44 6.96 10.22
C SER A 182 -12.14 5.73 11.09
N THR A 183 -12.10 4.57 10.45
CA THR A 183 -11.61 3.33 11.07
C THR A 183 -10.17 3.44 11.54
N ALA A 184 -9.34 4.22 10.83
CA ALA A 184 -7.95 4.53 11.20
C ALA A 184 -7.88 5.29 12.53
N GLN A 185 -8.76 6.29 12.73
CA GLN A 185 -8.87 7.00 14.00
C GLN A 185 -9.30 6.05 15.13
N ALA A 186 -10.36 5.27 14.92
CA ALA A 186 -10.86 4.32 15.90
C ALA A 186 -9.81 3.27 16.29
N TYR A 187 -9.04 2.77 15.31
CA TYR A 187 -7.93 1.85 15.55
C TYR A 187 -6.82 2.49 16.39
N ALA A 188 -6.37 3.71 16.02
CA ALA A 188 -5.34 4.42 16.77
C ALA A 188 -5.77 4.71 18.21
N GLU A 189 -6.98 5.21 18.43
CA GLU A 189 -7.55 5.48 19.76
C GLU A 189 -7.63 4.21 20.61
N LYS A 190 -8.07 3.09 20.02
CA LYS A 190 -8.19 1.79 20.72
C LYS A 190 -6.87 1.31 21.27
N TYR A 191 -5.78 1.49 20.53
CA TYR A 191 -4.45 0.99 20.92
C TYR A 191 -3.53 2.08 21.50
N GLY A 192 -4.05 3.32 21.69
CA GLY A 192 -3.29 4.43 22.27
C GLY A 192 -2.19 4.96 21.36
N TYR A 193 -2.35 4.83 20.04
CA TYR A 193 -1.41 5.32 19.03
C TYR A 193 -1.66 6.78 18.69
N ASN A 194 -0.62 7.49 18.22
CA ASN A 194 -0.78 8.86 17.76
C ASN A 194 -1.62 8.88 16.47
N PHE A 195 -2.70 9.65 16.51
CA PHE A 195 -3.53 9.93 15.33
C PHE A 195 -3.49 11.42 14.99
N LYS A 196 -3.42 11.72 13.70
CA LYS A 196 -3.59 13.08 13.15
C LYS A 196 -4.54 13.06 11.97
N LEU A 197 -5.26 14.15 11.79
CA LEU A 197 -6.10 14.32 10.60
C LEU A 197 -5.22 14.44 9.35
N PHE A 198 -5.61 13.75 8.30
CA PHE A 198 -5.08 14.00 6.97
C PHE A 198 -5.84 15.19 6.37
N VAL A 199 -5.16 16.30 6.24
CA VAL A 199 -5.68 17.53 5.64
C VAL A 199 -4.89 17.79 4.37
N GLN A 200 -5.51 17.57 3.21
CA GLN A 200 -4.86 17.83 1.94
C GLN A 200 -4.53 19.32 1.81
N GLY A 201 -3.27 19.64 1.54
CA GLY A 201 -2.75 21.00 1.55
C GLY A 201 -1.95 21.38 2.79
N ASP A 202 -2.06 20.64 3.91
CA ASP A 202 -1.25 20.83 5.11
C ASP A 202 0.08 20.06 5.01
N ILE A 203 1.03 20.58 4.25
CA ILE A 203 2.34 19.96 4.03
C ILE A 203 3.23 20.04 5.26
N SER A 204 3.03 21.06 6.05
CA SER A 204 3.76 21.29 7.30
C SER A 204 3.30 20.36 8.44
N LYS A 205 2.12 19.73 8.29
CA LYS A 205 1.49 18.83 9.26
C LYS A 205 1.23 19.49 10.61
N ASN A 206 0.85 20.79 10.56
CA ASN A 206 0.53 21.61 11.73
C ASN A 206 -0.97 21.75 11.99
N ASP A 207 -1.79 20.99 11.24
CA ASP A 207 -3.26 20.95 11.26
C ASP A 207 -3.92 22.24 10.73
N LEU A 208 -3.17 23.06 9.98
CA LEU A 208 -3.65 24.28 9.34
C LEU A 208 -3.18 24.32 7.88
N ILE A 209 -4.05 24.79 6.99
CA ILE A 209 -3.63 25.17 5.64
C ILE A 209 -3.27 26.66 5.68
N ASP A 210 -2.02 26.97 5.44
CA ASP A 210 -1.53 28.35 5.47
C ASP A 210 -0.55 28.67 4.33
N LEU A 211 -0.08 29.92 4.28
CA LEU A 211 0.86 30.34 3.24
C LEU A 211 2.18 29.56 3.28
N TYR A 212 2.53 29.03 4.44
CA TYR A 212 3.75 28.25 4.59
C TYR A 212 3.67 26.95 3.77
N ASP A 213 2.50 26.32 3.71
CA ASP A 213 2.29 25.10 2.91
C ASP A 213 2.46 25.38 1.41
N ALA A 214 1.88 26.47 0.92
CA ALA A 214 2.09 26.89 -0.48
C ALA A 214 3.57 27.14 -0.79
N ILE A 215 4.31 27.73 0.14
CA ILE A 215 5.77 27.96 0.02
C ILE A 215 6.52 26.63 -0.02
N GLU A 216 6.13 25.63 0.76
CA GLU A 216 6.77 24.30 0.75
C GLU A 216 6.60 23.60 -0.59
N VAL A 217 5.41 23.69 -1.23
CA VAL A 217 5.20 23.18 -2.61
C VAL A 217 6.13 23.89 -3.59
N VAL A 218 6.25 25.21 -3.51
CA VAL A 218 7.16 25.98 -4.39
C VAL A 218 8.61 25.53 -4.19
N LYS A 219 9.06 25.33 -2.94
CA LYS A 219 10.42 24.84 -2.65
C LYS A 219 10.67 23.46 -3.25
N TYR A 220 9.68 22.56 -3.23
CA TYR A 220 9.77 21.25 -3.88
C TYR A 220 9.94 21.38 -5.38
N ILE A 221 9.09 22.19 -6.05
CA ILE A 221 9.16 22.44 -7.50
C ILE A 221 10.50 23.02 -7.91
N MET A 222 11.03 23.96 -7.11
CA MET A 222 12.36 24.57 -7.31
C MET A 222 13.52 23.64 -6.97
N LYS A 223 13.25 22.40 -6.52
CA LYS A 223 14.25 21.40 -6.07
C LYS A 223 15.12 21.89 -4.90
N ILE A 224 14.60 22.79 -4.08
CA ILE A 224 15.23 23.27 -2.83
C ILE A 224 14.92 22.29 -1.69
N ARG A 225 13.76 21.63 -1.77
CA ARG A 225 13.31 20.61 -0.82
C ARG A 225 12.92 19.33 -1.58
N THR A 226 13.13 18.17 -0.96
CA THR A 226 12.59 16.90 -1.42
C THR A 226 11.36 16.53 -0.62
N PHE A 227 10.36 15.98 -1.27
CA PHE A 227 9.17 15.42 -0.65
C PHE A 227 9.26 13.90 -0.62
N THR A 228 8.80 13.30 0.47
CA THR A 228 8.51 11.88 0.55
C THR A 228 7.26 11.56 -0.25
N GLU A 229 6.94 10.29 -0.46
CA GLU A 229 5.68 9.93 -1.13
C GLU A 229 4.47 10.37 -0.30
N THR A 230 4.55 10.29 1.03
CA THR A 230 3.51 10.81 1.92
C THR A 230 3.40 12.33 1.84
N ASP A 231 4.53 13.08 1.82
CA ASP A 231 4.48 14.54 1.65
C ASP A 231 3.80 14.94 0.33
N LYS A 232 4.02 14.20 -0.76
CA LYS A 232 3.33 14.43 -2.04
C LYS A 232 1.81 14.27 -1.93
N GLN A 233 1.32 13.34 -1.09
CA GLN A 233 -0.12 13.19 -0.88
C GLN A 233 -0.73 14.42 -0.19
N PHE A 234 -0.01 15.05 0.74
CA PHE A 234 -0.45 16.31 1.33
C PHE A 234 -0.35 17.47 0.33
N ALA A 235 0.68 17.48 -0.52
CA ALA A 235 0.99 18.58 -1.42
C ALA A 235 0.15 18.60 -2.70
N ASP A 236 -0.34 17.46 -3.19
CA ASP A 236 -1.24 17.36 -4.33
C ASP A 236 -2.65 17.84 -3.93
N PHE A 237 -2.77 19.16 -3.78
CA PHE A 237 -4.00 19.80 -3.31
C PHE A 237 -5.13 19.72 -4.33
N THR A 238 -4.79 19.68 -5.60
CA THR A 238 -5.77 19.55 -6.70
C THR A 238 -6.25 18.11 -6.91
N GLY A 239 -5.53 17.12 -6.35
CA GLY A 239 -5.85 15.70 -6.49
C GLY A 239 -5.61 15.13 -7.89
N ASN A 240 -4.73 15.77 -8.69
CA ASN A 240 -4.45 15.35 -10.05
C ASN A 240 -3.31 14.32 -10.17
N GLY A 241 -2.69 13.94 -9.05
CA GLY A 241 -1.57 13.01 -8.95
C GLY A 241 -0.19 13.63 -9.23
N VAL A 242 -0.12 14.94 -9.42
CA VAL A 242 1.13 15.66 -9.73
C VAL A 242 1.28 16.86 -8.82
N VAL A 243 2.38 16.95 -8.09
CA VAL A 243 2.68 18.15 -7.28
C VAL A 243 3.34 19.19 -8.15
N ASP A 244 2.61 20.27 -8.46
CA ASP A 244 3.07 21.36 -9.33
C ASP A 244 2.68 22.75 -8.81
N LEU A 245 2.95 23.79 -9.61
CA LEU A 245 2.66 25.18 -9.22
C LEU A 245 1.16 25.42 -9.02
N TYR A 246 0.31 24.62 -9.66
CA TYR A 246 -1.13 24.76 -9.54
C TYR A 246 -1.60 24.46 -8.12
N ASP A 247 -1.00 23.44 -7.47
CA ASP A 247 -1.29 23.12 -6.07
C ASP A 247 -0.93 24.29 -5.13
N ALA A 248 0.26 24.88 -5.31
CA ALA A 248 0.66 26.04 -4.52
C ALA A 248 -0.30 27.23 -4.71
N ILE A 249 -0.79 27.45 -5.93
CA ILE A 249 -1.75 28.52 -6.23
C ILE A 249 -3.10 28.23 -5.57
N GLU A 250 -3.60 26.99 -5.67
CA GLU A 250 -4.89 26.63 -5.08
C GLU A 250 -4.83 26.67 -3.55
N ILE A 251 -3.75 26.20 -2.91
CA ILE A 251 -3.53 26.36 -1.48
C ILE A 251 -3.59 27.86 -1.11
N ALA A 252 -2.83 28.72 -1.82
CA ALA A 252 -2.83 30.15 -1.55
C ALA A 252 -4.20 30.81 -1.76
N ARG A 253 -5.03 30.32 -2.67
CA ARG A 253 -6.40 30.81 -2.90
C ARG A 253 -7.35 30.52 -1.75
N THR A 254 -7.14 29.46 -0.99
CA THR A 254 -7.98 29.14 0.18
C THR A 254 -7.80 30.14 1.32
N LEU A 255 -6.75 30.97 1.26
CA LEU A 255 -6.38 31.93 2.31
C LEU A 255 -6.92 33.34 2.10
N ILE A 256 -7.60 33.58 0.95
CA ILE A 256 -8.14 34.89 0.56
C ILE A 256 -9.67 34.87 0.69
#